data_7196be6791b8da1f944c8d11ed33c03a
#
_entry.id   7196be6791b8da1f944c8d11ed33c03a
#
_cell.length_a   1.000
_cell.length_b   1.000
_cell.length_c   1.000
_cell.angle_alpha   90.00
_cell.angle_beta   90.00
_cell.angle_gamma   90.00
#
_symmetry.space_group_name_H-M   'P 1'
#
loop_
_entity.id
_entity.type
_entity.pdbx_description
1 polymer ?
#
loop_
_entity_poly.entity_id
_entity_poly.type
_entity_poly.pdbx_seq_one_letter_code
_entity_poly.pdbx_strand_id
1 'polypeptide(L)'
;MLAWRLLPTASGLVSRLEDVPTPVPGPGQLLVRVRAAGLNRGELMTNHSLHGGGGAKPAGLEAAGEVIATGPGVAGWNAGDRVMGRCSGGFAELALIDEREALAVPTALGWHAAGAVPLTYAVAYDMLVLQGGLQPGQTL
;
A
#
# COMPACT_ATOMS: atom_id res chain seq x y z
N MET A 1 -5.71 0.80 17.07
CA MET A 1 -6.27 1.18 15.77
C MET A 1 -6.95 0.00 15.11
N LEU A 2 -8.00 0.26 14.32
CA LEU A 2 -8.66 -0.81 13.59
C LEU A 2 -7.86 -1.18 12.32
N ALA A 3 -7.70 -2.49 12.11
CA ALA A 3 -7.03 -3.04 10.93
C ALA A 3 -7.63 -4.38 10.51
N TRP A 4 -7.75 -4.58 9.20
CA TRP A 4 -8.09 -5.89 8.66
C TRP A 4 -6.89 -6.81 8.66
N ARG A 5 -7.12 -8.03 9.14
CA ARG A 5 -6.13 -9.13 9.15
C ARG A 5 -6.64 -10.28 8.31
N LEU A 6 -5.73 -10.92 7.60
CA LEU A 6 -6.00 -12.11 6.78
C LEU A 6 -5.43 -13.34 7.49
N LEU A 7 -6.31 -14.34 7.70
CA LEU A 7 -5.95 -15.61 8.32
C LEU A 7 -6.14 -16.74 7.30
N PRO A 8 -5.07 -17.42 6.89
CA PRO A 8 -5.18 -18.67 6.16
C PRO A 8 -5.84 -19.74 7.05
N THR A 9 -6.84 -20.44 6.54
CA THR A 9 -7.51 -21.56 7.20
C THR A 9 -7.58 -22.75 6.27
N ALA A 10 -7.92 -23.93 6.79
CA ALA A 10 -8.11 -25.13 5.97
C ALA A 10 -9.21 -24.97 4.89
N SER A 11 -10.18 -24.09 5.13
CA SER A 11 -11.32 -23.82 4.22
C SER A 11 -11.11 -22.59 3.32
N GLY A 12 -9.94 -21.93 3.41
CA GLY A 12 -9.66 -20.74 2.62
C GLY A 12 -9.12 -19.58 3.47
N LEU A 13 -9.23 -18.36 2.95
CA LEU A 13 -8.78 -17.14 3.59
C LEU A 13 -9.96 -16.50 4.34
N VAL A 14 -9.74 -16.16 5.61
CA VAL A 14 -10.71 -15.44 6.45
C VAL A 14 -10.15 -14.06 6.76
N SER A 15 -10.97 -13.01 6.57
CA SER A 15 -10.63 -11.64 6.98
C SER A 15 -11.29 -11.32 8.32
N ARG A 16 -10.58 -10.63 9.20
CA ARG A 16 -11.09 -10.13 10.48
C ARG A 16 -10.67 -8.70 10.70
N LEU A 17 -11.59 -7.90 11.21
CA LEU A 17 -11.29 -6.55 11.72
C LEU A 17 -10.85 -6.69 13.19
N GLU A 18 -9.66 -6.23 13.49
CA GLU A 18 -9.05 -6.36 14.81
C GLU A 18 -8.56 -5.00 15.31
N ASP A 19 -8.58 -4.81 16.63
CA ASP A 19 -7.88 -3.69 17.24
C ASP A 19 -6.42 -4.08 17.46
N VAL A 20 -5.52 -3.36 16.81
CA VAL A 20 -4.08 -3.62 16.86
C VAL A 20 -3.32 -2.38 17.35
N PRO A 21 -2.13 -2.52 17.91
CA PRO A 21 -1.28 -1.39 18.27
C PRO A 21 -1.05 -0.45 17.08
N THR A 22 -1.05 0.85 17.35
CA THR A 22 -0.65 1.85 16.34
C THR A 22 0.80 1.63 15.97
N PRO A 23 1.14 1.52 14.67
CA PRO A 23 2.51 1.35 14.26
C PRO A 23 3.34 2.62 14.50
N VAL A 24 4.61 2.43 14.81
CA VAL A 24 5.57 3.53 14.98
C VAL A 24 6.51 3.51 13.77
N PRO A 25 6.68 4.64 13.05
CA PRO A 25 7.53 4.68 11.88
C PRO A 25 9.00 4.51 12.28
N GLY A 26 9.64 3.49 11.70
CA GLY A 26 11.09 3.28 11.79
C GLY A 26 11.88 4.15 10.81
N PRO A 27 13.21 3.97 10.72
CA PRO A 27 14.04 4.72 9.78
C PRO A 27 13.54 4.61 8.34
N GLY A 28 13.42 5.75 7.64
CA GLY A 28 12.95 5.81 6.26
C GLY A 28 11.47 5.48 6.05
N GLN A 29 10.64 5.50 7.11
CA GLN A 29 9.22 5.18 7.01
C GLN A 29 8.33 6.39 7.30
N LEU A 30 7.21 6.43 6.60
CA LEU A 30 6.11 7.39 6.81
C LEU A 30 4.97 6.68 7.53
N LEU A 31 4.44 7.28 8.58
CA LEU A 31 3.16 6.89 9.16
C LEU A 31 2.06 7.68 8.46
N VAL A 32 1.14 6.98 7.83
CA VAL A 32 0.13 7.55 6.95
C VAL A 32 -1.26 7.27 7.51
N ARG A 33 -2.09 8.30 7.63
CA ARG A 33 -3.54 8.15 7.85
C ARG A 33 -4.19 7.75 6.53
N VAL A 34 -4.63 6.52 6.43
CA VAL A 34 -5.20 5.97 5.20
C VAL A 34 -6.53 6.64 4.87
N ARG A 35 -6.67 7.07 3.63
CA ARG A 35 -7.90 7.64 3.05
C ARG A 35 -8.53 6.72 2.02
N ALA A 36 -7.70 5.93 1.33
CA ALA A 36 -8.14 4.89 0.39
C ALA A 36 -7.03 3.84 0.24
N ALA A 37 -7.43 2.63 -0.11
CA ALA A 37 -6.52 1.52 -0.39
C ALA A 37 -7.05 0.70 -1.58
N GLY A 38 -6.14 0.22 -2.42
CA GLY A 38 -6.49 -0.66 -3.54
C GLY A 38 -6.70 -2.09 -3.06
N LEU A 39 -7.69 -2.76 -3.65
CA LEU A 39 -7.96 -4.19 -3.43
C LEU A 39 -7.40 -5.00 -4.60
N ASN A 40 -6.38 -5.78 -4.34
CA ASN A 40 -5.70 -6.58 -5.35
C ASN A 40 -6.10 -8.06 -5.28
N ARG A 41 -6.21 -8.71 -6.45
CA ARG A 41 -6.59 -10.13 -6.52
C ARG A 41 -5.68 -11.03 -5.70
N GLY A 42 -4.37 -10.76 -5.67
CA GLY A 42 -3.40 -11.56 -4.92
C GLY A 42 -3.65 -11.61 -3.42
N GLU A 43 -4.30 -10.59 -2.86
CA GLU A 43 -4.65 -10.54 -1.44
C GLU A 43 -5.74 -11.54 -1.06
N LEU A 44 -6.55 -11.96 -2.02
CA LEU A 44 -7.67 -12.90 -1.82
C LEU A 44 -7.29 -14.35 -2.12
N MET A 45 -6.06 -14.62 -2.57
CA MET A 45 -5.62 -15.97 -2.97
C MET A 45 -4.82 -16.64 -1.85
N THR A 46 -5.36 -17.73 -1.29
CA THR A 46 -4.76 -18.49 -0.19
C THR A 46 -3.37 -19.05 -0.51
N ASN A 47 -3.12 -19.40 -1.77
CA ASN A 47 -1.86 -19.99 -2.23
C ASN A 47 -0.83 -18.97 -2.73
N HIS A 48 -1.13 -17.69 -2.61
CA HIS A 48 -0.18 -16.66 -3.00
C HIS A 48 0.94 -16.54 -1.96
N SER A 49 2.18 -16.29 -2.40
CA SER A 49 3.36 -16.15 -1.53
C SER A 49 3.19 -15.08 -0.42
N LEU A 50 2.29 -14.13 -0.61
CA LEU A 50 1.90 -13.14 0.39
C LEU A 50 1.30 -13.76 1.67
N HIS A 51 0.75 -14.97 1.58
CA HIS A 51 0.09 -15.66 2.68
C HIS A 51 0.90 -16.84 3.24
N GLY A 52 2.13 -17.05 2.79
CA GLY A 52 3.04 -18.09 3.28
C GLY A 52 3.44 -17.86 4.74
N GLY A 53 3.50 -18.95 5.55
CA GLY A 53 3.84 -18.92 6.98
C GLY A 53 2.62 -18.62 7.87
N GLY A 54 2.24 -19.57 8.72
CA GLY A 54 1.03 -19.52 9.56
C GLY A 54 0.88 -18.26 10.41
N GLY A 55 -0.36 -17.84 10.64
CA GLY A 55 -0.73 -16.69 11.46
C GLY A 55 -1.44 -15.58 10.68
N ALA A 56 -2.09 -14.69 11.44
CA ALA A 56 -2.79 -13.54 10.89
C ALA A 56 -1.80 -12.50 10.32
N LYS A 57 -2.04 -12.04 9.11
CA LYS A 57 -1.20 -11.04 8.43
C LYS A 57 -1.97 -9.73 8.21
N PRO A 58 -1.28 -8.58 8.17
CA PRO A 58 -1.90 -7.34 7.74
C PRO A 58 -2.48 -7.46 6.34
N ALA A 59 -3.66 -6.90 6.10
CA ALA A 59 -4.30 -6.84 4.81
C ALA A 59 -4.04 -5.48 4.13
N GLY A 60 -3.96 -5.49 2.79
CA GLY A 60 -3.72 -4.28 1.98
C GLY A 60 -2.25 -4.10 1.60
N LEU A 61 -2.01 -4.00 0.29
CA LEU A 61 -0.66 -3.90 -0.29
C LEU A 61 -0.31 -2.50 -0.77
N GLU A 62 -1.30 -1.61 -0.85
CA GLU A 62 -1.15 -0.24 -1.28
C GLU A 62 -2.17 0.66 -0.58
N ALA A 63 -1.81 1.91 -0.38
CA ALA A 63 -2.69 2.90 0.20
C ALA A 63 -2.35 4.30 -0.29
N ALA A 64 -3.32 5.21 -0.14
CA ALA A 64 -3.15 6.65 -0.26
C ALA A 64 -3.72 7.33 0.99
N GLY A 65 -3.07 8.41 1.42
CA GLY A 65 -3.48 9.13 2.60
C GLY A 65 -2.60 10.33 2.92
N GLU A 66 -2.67 10.77 4.16
CA GLU A 66 -1.92 11.92 4.66
C GLU A 66 -0.82 11.44 5.60
N VAL A 67 0.39 11.92 5.41
CA VAL A 67 1.50 11.71 6.36
C VAL A 67 1.14 12.35 7.69
N ILE A 68 1.22 11.59 8.79
CA ILE A 68 0.99 12.11 10.15
C ILE A 68 2.26 12.13 10.99
N ALA A 69 3.25 11.32 10.64
CA ALA A 69 4.58 11.32 11.25
C ALA A 69 5.60 10.70 10.29
N THR A 70 6.87 11.05 10.49
CA THR A 70 8.00 10.50 9.75
C THR A 70 8.98 9.84 10.72
N GLY A 71 9.59 8.75 10.27
CA GLY A 71 10.67 8.09 11.00
C GLY A 71 12.01 8.77 10.80
N PRO A 72 13.05 8.35 11.55
CA PRO A 72 14.39 8.91 11.41
C PRO A 72 14.91 8.79 9.98
N GLY A 73 15.61 9.84 9.49
CA GLY A 73 16.26 9.86 8.18
C GLY A 73 15.35 10.23 7.00
N VAL A 74 14.03 10.34 7.20
CA VAL A 74 13.13 10.83 6.17
C VAL A 74 13.38 12.31 5.92
N ALA A 75 13.63 12.70 4.67
CA ALA A 75 13.97 14.08 4.31
C ALA A 75 12.98 14.74 3.35
N GLY A 76 12.25 13.98 2.58
CA GLY A 76 11.38 14.49 1.51
C GLY A 76 9.91 14.65 1.87
N TRP A 77 9.49 14.36 3.12
CA TRP A 77 8.09 14.29 3.52
C TRP A 77 7.83 14.99 4.85
N ASN A 78 6.70 15.66 4.96
CA ASN A 78 6.24 16.34 6.17
C ASN A 78 4.83 15.88 6.57
N ALA A 79 4.48 16.07 7.83
CA ALA A 79 3.10 15.85 8.27
C ALA A 79 2.14 16.78 7.49
N GLY A 80 1.03 16.19 7.01
CA GLY A 80 0.06 16.84 6.14
C GLY A 80 0.26 16.58 4.64
N ASP A 81 1.42 16.07 4.22
CA ASP A 81 1.66 15.74 2.81
C ASP A 81 0.74 14.62 2.34
N ARG A 82 0.27 14.75 1.11
CA ARG A 82 -0.56 13.76 0.44
C ARG A 82 0.33 12.72 -0.24
N VAL A 83 0.22 11.48 0.21
CA VAL A 83 1.08 10.39 -0.25
C VAL A 83 0.27 9.18 -0.72
N MET A 84 0.78 8.46 -1.68
CA MET A 84 0.36 7.12 -2.06
C MET A 84 1.58 6.22 -2.19
N GLY A 85 1.43 4.91 -1.93
CA GLY A 85 2.56 4.00 -2.01
C GLY A 85 2.19 2.57 -1.69
N ARG A 86 3.13 1.68 -1.97
CA ARG A 86 3.04 0.28 -1.52
C ARG A 86 3.27 0.23 -0.02
N CYS A 87 2.54 -0.66 0.64
CA CYS A 87 2.63 -0.84 2.08
C CYS A 87 2.24 -2.27 2.47
N SER A 88 2.42 -2.59 3.73
CA SER A 88 1.84 -3.80 4.34
C SER A 88 0.81 -3.35 5.38
N GLY A 89 -0.45 -3.72 5.17
CA GLY A 89 -1.53 -3.34 6.09
C GLY A 89 -2.30 -2.09 5.67
N GLY A 90 -2.44 -1.82 4.37
CA GLY A 90 -3.20 -0.69 3.84
C GLY A 90 -4.70 -0.70 4.19
N PHE A 91 -5.28 -1.86 4.57
CA PHE A 91 -6.67 -1.94 5.02
C PHE A 91 -6.77 -1.67 6.54
N ALA A 92 -6.27 -0.54 6.96
CA ALA A 92 -6.25 -0.09 8.35
C ALA A 92 -6.45 1.43 8.43
N GLU A 93 -6.67 1.95 9.63
CA GLU A 93 -6.74 3.40 9.86
C GLU A 93 -5.41 4.09 9.59
N LEU A 94 -4.30 3.39 9.92
CA LEU A 94 -2.93 3.87 9.72
C LEU A 94 -2.07 2.78 9.07
N ALA A 95 -1.19 3.17 8.16
CA ALA A 95 -0.23 2.29 7.50
C ALA A 95 1.18 2.91 7.50
N LEU A 96 2.20 2.04 7.40
CA LEU A 96 3.58 2.46 7.18
C LEU A 96 3.90 2.32 5.69
N ILE A 97 4.43 3.41 5.11
CA ILE A 97 4.96 3.44 3.73
C ILE A 97 6.46 3.74 3.82
N ASP A 98 7.29 2.93 3.18
CA ASP A 98 8.72 3.24 3.00
C ASP A 98 8.84 4.47 2.08
N GLU A 99 9.70 5.44 2.42
CA GLU A 99 9.86 6.66 1.61
C GLU A 99 10.27 6.39 0.16
N ARG A 100 10.96 5.27 -0.09
CA ARG A 100 11.34 4.84 -1.45
C ARG A 100 10.18 4.34 -2.30
N GLU A 101 9.10 3.92 -1.67
CA GLU A 101 7.84 3.48 -2.30
C GLU A 101 6.78 4.60 -2.32
N ALA A 102 7.11 5.75 -1.73
CA ALA A 102 6.18 6.85 -1.55
C ALA A 102 6.16 7.78 -2.77
N LEU A 103 4.98 8.06 -3.27
CA LEU A 103 4.71 8.98 -4.37
C LEU A 103 3.80 10.10 -3.88
N ALA A 104 4.09 11.35 -4.27
CA ALA A 104 3.21 12.47 -3.98
C ALA A 104 1.88 12.32 -4.76
N VAL A 105 0.76 12.49 -4.08
CA VAL A 105 -0.55 12.49 -4.74
C VAL A 105 -0.78 13.85 -5.39
N PRO A 106 -0.91 13.94 -6.73
CA PRO A 106 -1.23 15.17 -7.41
C PRO A 106 -2.51 15.83 -6.86
N THR A 107 -2.55 17.15 -6.81
CA THR A 107 -3.71 17.88 -6.25
C THR A 107 -5.02 17.57 -6.98
N ALA A 108 -4.94 17.31 -8.27
CA ALA A 108 -6.09 16.95 -9.09
C ALA A 108 -6.59 15.52 -8.89
N LEU A 109 -5.80 14.65 -8.22
CA LEU A 109 -6.16 13.25 -8.03
C LEU A 109 -6.89 13.06 -6.69
N GLY A 110 -8.10 12.52 -6.74
CA GLY A 110 -8.88 12.15 -5.55
C GLY A 110 -8.30 10.92 -4.85
N TRP A 111 -8.63 10.75 -3.58
CA TRP A 111 -8.10 9.66 -2.75
C TRP A 111 -8.40 8.27 -3.30
N HIS A 112 -9.62 8.03 -3.82
CA HIS A 112 -9.99 6.73 -4.37
C HIS A 112 -9.12 6.31 -5.56
N ALA A 113 -8.88 7.25 -6.47
CA ALA A 113 -7.98 7.00 -7.59
C ALA A 113 -6.52 6.82 -7.12
N ALA A 114 -6.06 7.68 -6.20
CA ALA A 114 -4.70 7.59 -5.64
C ALA A 114 -4.44 6.25 -4.94
N GLY A 115 -5.44 5.68 -4.24
CA GLY A 115 -5.30 4.39 -3.56
C GLY A 115 -5.16 3.18 -4.49
N ALA A 116 -5.50 3.32 -5.78
CA ALA A 116 -5.43 2.25 -6.77
C ALA A 116 -4.22 2.34 -7.73
N VAL A 117 -3.38 3.36 -7.58
CA VAL A 117 -2.24 3.62 -8.49
C VAL A 117 -0.98 2.84 -8.11
N PRO A 118 -0.54 2.78 -6.84
CA PRO A 118 0.84 2.40 -6.52
C PRO A 118 1.25 1.01 -7.00
N LEU A 119 0.38 0.03 -6.93
CA LEU A 119 0.72 -1.33 -7.33
C LEU A 119 0.47 -1.57 -8.81
N THR A 120 -0.76 -1.36 -9.27
CA THR A 120 -1.16 -1.75 -10.63
C THR A 120 -0.54 -0.89 -11.71
N TYR A 121 -0.47 0.42 -11.51
CA TYR A 121 0.15 1.32 -12.49
C TYR A 121 1.67 1.21 -12.51
N ALA A 122 2.32 0.98 -11.35
CA ALA A 122 3.76 0.73 -11.32
C ALA A 122 4.12 -0.55 -12.10
N VAL A 123 3.34 -1.63 -11.93
CA VAL A 123 3.53 -2.88 -12.70
C VAL A 123 3.29 -2.65 -14.19
N ALA A 124 2.21 -1.94 -14.56
CA ALA A 124 1.93 -1.65 -15.96
C ALA A 124 3.05 -0.80 -16.60
N TYR A 125 3.51 0.22 -15.90
CA TYR A 125 4.62 1.06 -16.37
C TYR A 125 5.92 0.27 -16.54
N ASP A 126 6.27 -0.54 -15.55
CA ASP A 126 7.45 -1.40 -15.62
C ASP A 126 7.40 -2.35 -16.82
N MET A 127 6.29 -3.07 -16.97
CA MET A 127 6.14 -4.04 -18.05
C MET A 127 6.12 -3.40 -19.43
N LEU A 128 5.42 -2.30 -19.62
CA LEU A 128 5.20 -1.70 -20.93
C LEU A 128 6.35 -0.77 -21.33
N VAL A 129 6.82 0.06 -20.43
CA VAL A 129 7.80 1.10 -20.73
C VAL A 129 9.22 0.62 -20.45
N LEU A 130 9.49 0.15 -19.22
CA LEU A 130 10.86 -0.18 -18.83
C LEU A 130 11.33 -1.50 -19.47
N GLN A 131 10.49 -2.53 -19.48
CA GLN A 131 10.84 -3.84 -20.03
C GLN A 131 10.43 -3.96 -21.51
N GLY A 132 9.23 -3.52 -21.87
CA GLY A 132 8.69 -3.60 -23.24
C GLY A 132 9.19 -2.52 -24.18
N GLY A 133 9.81 -1.46 -23.66
CA GLY A 133 10.38 -0.38 -24.49
C GLY A 133 9.33 0.44 -25.26
N LEU A 134 8.08 0.47 -24.78
CA LEU A 134 6.99 1.21 -25.43
C LEU A 134 7.36 2.67 -25.62
N GLN A 135 7.23 3.15 -26.87
CA GLN A 135 7.53 4.53 -27.25
C GLN A 135 6.26 5.35 -27.48
N PRO A 136 6.31 6.68 -27.32
CA PRO A 136 5.19 7.55 -27.64
C PRO A 136 4.68 7.33 -29.06
N GLY A 137 3.35 7.21 -29.21
CA GLY A 137 2.68 7.00 -30.50
C GLY A 137 2.55 5.54 -30.94
N GLN A 138 3.10 4.59 -30.20
CA GLN A 138 2.84 3.17 -30.44
C GLN A 138 1.51 2.72 -29.83
N THR A 139 0.92 1.70 -30.42
CA THR A 139 -0.30 1.03 -29.91
C THR A 139 0.09 -0.33 -29.32
N LEU A 140 -0.58 -0.69 -28.23
CA LEU A 140 -0.48 -2.01 -27.59
C LEU A 140 -1.44 -3.01 -28.22
#